data_f0c7c95e5cf5c012bc2161972234e305
#
_entry.id   f0c7c95e5cf5c012bc2161972234e305
#
_cell.length_a   1.000
_cell.length_b   1.000
_cell.length_c   1.000
_cell.angle_alpha   90.00
_cell.angle_beta   90.00
_cell.angle_gamma   90.00
#
_symmetry.space_group_name_H-M   'P 1'
#
loop_
_entity.id
_entity.type
_entity.pdbx_description
1 polymer ?
#
loop_
_entity_poly.entity_id
_entity_poly.type
_entity_poly.pdbx_seq_one_letter_code
_entity_poly.pdbx_strand_id
1 'polypeptide(L)'
;MPHCIARVAAAALIACSALLAALPAARAAGQDTIEIVTRTGVHAFTVELATNAAERAVGLMYRKELPEGHGMLFDFHDEQPVQFWMHNTYISLDMIFIAGDGRVVRVAENAKPMSDELIPSGHPVRAVLEVIAGTARKFGIAPGDRVTGAFFGKGGGR
;
A
#
# COMPACT_ATOMS: atom_id res chain seq x y z
N MET A 1 -58.47 -55.98 -33.65
CA MET A 1 -57.00 -55.89 -33.65
C MET A 1 -56.69 -54.44 -33.99
N PRO A 2 -56.22 -53.67 -33.10
CA PRO A 2 -55.24 -52.60 -33.45
C PRO A 2 -54.06 -52.51 -32.48
N HIS A 3 -52.93 -52.22 -33.03
CA HIS A 3 -51.64 -52.18 -32.38
C HIS A 3 -51.48 -50.82 -31.60
N CYS A 4 -51.20 -50.96 -30.31
CA CYS A 4 -50.73 -49.83 -29.48
C CYS A 4 -49.22 -49.59 -29.69
N ILE A 5 -48.85 -48.46 -30.23
CA ILE A 5 -47.49 -48.01 -30.34
C ILE A 5 -47.19 -47.06 -29.14
N ALA A 6 -46.36 -47.49 -28.18
CA ALA A 6 -45.90 -46.68 -27.09
C ALA A 6 -44.79 -45.76 -27.57
N ARG A 7 -45.00 -44.45 -27.45
CA ARG A 7 -43.94 -43.41 -27.65
C ARG A 7 -43.20 -43.17 -26.35
N VAL A 8 -41.93 -43.56 -26.33
CA VAL A 8 -41.01 -43.22 -25.28
C VAL A 8 -40.45 -41.82 -25.54
N ALA A 9 -40.81 -40.86 -24.70
CA ALA A 9 -40.25 -39.52 -24.73
C ALA A 9 -38.95 -39.49 -23.89
N ALA A 10 -37.82 -39.36 -24.54
CA ALA A 10 -36.54 -39.14 -23.87
C ALA A 10 -36.40 -37.65 -23.48
N ALA A 11 -36.44 -37.37 -22.19
CA ALA A 11 -36.14 -36.05 -21.66
C ALA A 11 -34.62 -35.86 -21.54
N ALA A 12 -34.03 -35.04 -22.38
CA ALA A 12 -32.63 -34.63 -22.28
C ALA A 12 -32.51 -33.49 -21.25
N LEU A 13 -31.91 -33.81 -20.09
CA LEU A 13 -31.49 -32.81 -19.08
C LEU A 13 -30.20 -32.16 -19.54
N ILE A 14 -30.30 -30.90 -19.99
CA ILE A 14 -29.15 -30.04 -20.27
C ILE A 14 -28.70 -29.45 -18.94
N ALA A 15 -27.62 -29.99 -18.36
CA ALA A 15 -26.94 -29.40 -17.20
C ALA A 15 -26.13 -28.19 -17.68
N CYS A 16 -26.65 -26.98 -17.43
CA CYS A 16 -25.96 -25.72 -17.70
C CYS A 16 -24.98 -25.47 -16.55
N SER A 17 -23.73 -25.92 -16.68
CA SER A 17 -22.64 -25.61 -15.73
C SER A 17 -22.22 -24.17 -15.94
N ALA A 18 -22.71 -23.25 -15.09
CA ALA A 18 -22.25 -21.87 -15.05
C ALA A 18 -20.81 -21.84 -14.50
N LEU A 19 -19.84 -21.74 -15.41
CA LEU A 19 -18.44 -21.48 -15.06
C LEU A 19 -18.33 -20.02 -14.60
N LEU A 20 -18.34 -19.80 -13.27
CA LEU A 20 -18.09 -18.49 -12.68
C LEU A 20 -16.60 -18.17 -12.88
N ALA A 21 -16.26 -17.54 -13.99
CA ALA A 21 -14.93 -16.98 -14.21
C ALA A 21 -14.72 -15.83 -13.20
N ALA A 22 -13.90 -16.05 -12.19
CA ALA A 22 -13.42 -15.00 -11.32
C ALA A 22 -12.61 -14.01 -12.17
N LEU A 23 -13.19 -12.84 -12.46
CA LEU A 23 -12.48 -11.76 -13.11
C LEU A 23 -11.34 -11.32 -12.17
N PRO A 24 -10.09 -11.24 -12.64
CA PRO A 24 -9.04 -10.64 -11.84
C PRO A 24 -9.43 -9.19 -11.56
N ALA A 25 -9.43 -8.80 -10.29
CA ALA A 25 -9.65 -7.42 -9.92
C ALA A 25 -8.63 -6.55 -10.68
N ALA A 26 -9.12 -5.65 -11.53
CA ALA A 26 -8.29 -4.73 -12.27
C ALA A 26 -7.53 -3.87 -11.26
N ARG A 27 -6.20 -4.05 -11.17
CA ARG A 27 -5.33 -3.22 -10.35
C ARG A 27 -5.39 -1.81 -10.92
N ALA A 28 -5.83 -0.85 -10.11
CA ALA A 28 -5.84 0.54 -10.53
C ALA A 28 -4.41 0.95 -10.93
N ALA A 29 -4.24 1.51 -12.12
CA ALA A 29 -2.94 1.95 -12.60
C ALA A 29 -2.37 2.99 -11.62
N GLY A 30 -1.17 2.73 -11.10
CA GLY A 30 -0.46 3.63 -10.18
C GLY A 30 -0.57 3.31 -8.70
N GLN A 31 -1.22 2.21 -8.31
CA GLN A 31 -1.23 1.75 -6.92
C GLN A 31 -0.43 0.46 -6.77
N ASP A 32 0.43 0.43 -5.77
CA ASP A 32 1.21 -0.73 -5.38
C ASP A 32 0.87 -1.19 -3.96
N THR A 33 1.27 -2.40 -3.62
CA THR A 33 1.11 -2.93 -2.27
C THR A 33 2.49 -3.15 -1.66
N ILE A 34 2.67 -2.65 -0.45
CA ILE A 34 3.83 -2.93 0.39
C ILE A 34 3.36 -3.56 1.68
N GLU A 35 4.23 -4.30 2.34
CA GLU A 35 3.97 -4.90 3.64
C GLU A 35 5.02 -4.43 4.64
N ILE A 36 4.59 -4.18 5.88
CA ILE A 36 5.48 -3.88 6.99
C ILE A 36 5.40 -5.04 7.97
N VAL A 37 6.53 -5.70 8.18
CA VAL A 37 6.69 -6.76 9.16
C VAL A 37 7.10 -6.14 10.48
N THR A 38 6.23 -6.22 11.48
CA THR A 38 6.41 -5.68 12.83
C THR A 38 6.36 -6.81 13.86
N ARG A 39 6.58 -6.49 15.12
CA ARG A 39 6.39 -7.45 16.22
C ARG A 39 4.92 -7.87 16.42
N THR A 40 3.98 -7.09 15.93
CA THR A 40 2.53 -7.37 16.05
C THR A 40 1.98 -8.16 14.87
N GLY A 41 2.74 -8.31 13.79
CA GLY A 41 2.35 -9.04 12.60
C GLY A 41 2.81 -8.40 11.30
N VAL A 42 2.21 -8.83 10.20
CA VAL A 42 2.44 -8.28 8.85
C VAL A 42 1.24 -7.40 8.50
N HIS A 43 1.51 -6.16 8.12
CA HIS A 43 0.50 -5.15 7.80
C HIS A 43 0.68 -4.68 6.36
N ALA A 44 -0.34 -4.89 5.52
CA ALA A 44 -0.35 -4.50 4.13
C ALA A 44 -0.90 -3.08 3.95
N PHE A 45 -0.27 -2.33 3.07
CA PHE A 45 -0.67 -0.97 2.67
C PHE A 45 -0.78 -0.87 1.16
N THR A 46 -1.87 -0.32 0.68
CA THR A 46 -2.02 0.11 -0.71
C THR A 46 -1.44 1.52 -0.84
N VAL A 47 -0.44 1.69 -1.70
CA VAL A 47 0.28 2.95 -1.80
C VAL A 47 0.19 3.57 -3.18
N GLU A 48 0.02 4.87 -3.21
CA GLU A 48 0.32 5.69 -4.38
C GLU A 48 1.83 5.93 -4.41
N LEU A 49 2.41 6.04 -5.61
CA LEU A 49 3.85 6.22 -5.77
C LEU A 49 4.17 7.65 -6.16
N ALA A 50 5.14 8.25 -5.47
CA ALA A 50 5.76 9.51 -5.83
C ALA A 50 7.22 9.23 -6.22
N THR A 51 7.46 9.05 -7.53
CA THR A 51 8.75 8.56 -8.06
C THR A 51 9.59 9.65 -8.73
N ASN A 52 8.98 10.77 -9.09
CA ASN A 52 9.68 11.91 -9.67
C ASN A 52 9.59 13.16 -8.79
N ALA A 53 10.40 14.16 -9.10
CA ALA A 53 10.51 15.37 -8.28
C ALA A 53 9.18 16.13 -8.14
N ALA A 54 8.37 16.19 -9.22
CA ALA A 54 7.09 16.91 -9.19
C ALA A 54 6.06 16.19 -8.31
N GLU A 55 5.96 14.87 -8.41
CA GLU A 55 5.10 14.05 -7.56
C GLU A 55 5.49 14.17 -6.09
N ARG A 56 6.80 14.06 -5.79
CA ARG A 56 7.30 14.20 -4.41
C ARG A 56 7.09 15.61 -3.85
N ALA A 57 7.15 16.65 -4.68
CA ALA A 57 6.91 18.03 -4.23
C ALA A 57 5.45 18.28 -3.86
N VAL A 58 4.50 17.62 -4.51
CA VAL A 58 3.07 17.74 -4.21
C VAL A 58 2.66 16.79 -3.08
N GLY A 59 3.07 15.52 -3.14
CA GLY A 59 2.74 14.52 -2.13
C GLY A 59 1.24 14.46 -1.83
N LEU A 60 0.91 14.47 -0.54
CA LEU A 60 -0.48 14.45 -0.04
C LEU A 60 -1.07 15.84 0.21
N MET A 61 -0.48 16.91 -0.36
CA MET A 61 -1.03 18.26 -0.25
C MET A 61 -2.48 18.32 -0.74
N TYR A 62 -3.28 19.17 -0.10
CA TYR A 62 -4.70 19.43 -0.40
C TYR A 62 -5.64 18.23 -0.23
N ARG A 63 -5.16 17.08 0.23
CA ARG A 63 -5.99 15.94 0.56
C ARG A 63 -6.76 16.18 1.85
N LYS A 64 -8.06 15.86 1.82
CA LYS A 64 -8.95 16.00 2.99
C LYS A 64 -9.04 14.71 3.79
N GLU A 65 -8.69 13.59 3.19
CA GLU A 65 -8.76 12.27 3.79
C GLU A 65 -7.70 11.34 3.20
N LEU A 66 -7.31 10.36 3.98
CA LEU A 66 -6.48 9.22 3.58
C LEU A 66 -7.04 7.99 4.30
N PRO A 67 -7.64 7.04 3.57
CA PRO A 67 -8.23 5.85 4.19
C PRO A 67 -7.19 5.03 4.95
N GLU A 68 -7.62 4.34 6.01
CA GLU A 68 -6.76 3.40 6.72
C GLU A 68 -6.26 2.29 5.77
N GLY A 69 -5.02 1.86 5.93
CA GLY A 69 -4.38 0.90 5.03
C GLY A 69 -3.95 1.48 3.68
N HIS A 70 -4.13 2.80 3.48
CA HIS A 70 -3.63 3.51 2.31
C HIS A 70 -2.50 4.46 2.70
N GLY A 71 -1.65 4.79 1.72
CA GLY A 71 -0.55 5.73 1.92
C GLY A 71 0.03 6.23 0.62
N MET A 72 1.10 7.03 0.74
CA MET A 72 1.94 7.44 -0.38
C MET A 72 3.38 7.05 -0.09
N LEU A 73 4.00 6.35 -1.04
CA LEU A 73 5.41 5.96 -0.97
C LEU A 73 6.22 6.88 -1.86
N PHE A 74 7.10 7.65 -1.24
CA PHE A 74 8.06 8.52 -1.89
C PHE A 74 9.34 7.72 -2.15
N ASP A 75 9.63 7.40 -3.42
CA ASP A 75 10.87 6.71 -3.81
C ASP A 75 11.91 7.75 -4.28
N PHE A 76 13.05 7.77 -3.63
CA PHE A 76 14.18 8.64 -3.96
C PHE A 76 15.20 7.95 -4.86
N HIS A 77 14.97 6.67 -5.22
CA HIS A 77 15.82 5.79 -5.99
C HIS A 77 17.13 5.43 -5.28
N ASP A 78 17.86 6.42 -4.80
CA ASP A 78 19.11 6.27 -4.06
C ASP A 78 18.94 6.69 -2.59
N GLU A 79 19.71 6.10 -1.70
CA GLU A 79 19.74 6.50 -0.30
C GLU A 79 20.33 7.88 -0.13
N GLN A 80 19.58 8.78 0.52
CA GLN A 80 20.00 10.14 0.80
C GLN A 80 19.28 10.68 2.05
N PRO A 81 19.88 11.65 2.77
CA PRO A 81 19.15 12.41 3.77
C PRO A 81 18.02 13.21 3.11
N VAL A 82 16.82 13.13 3.68
CA VAL A 82 15.66 13.87 3.18
C VAL A 82 15.01 14.66 4.30
N GLN A 83 14.24 15.68 3.91
CA GLN A 83 13.44 16.50 4.82
C GLN A 83 12.03 16.60 4.27
N PHE A 84 11.06 16.43 5.16
CA PHE A 84 9.63 16.58 4.87
C PHE A 84 9.06 17.78 5.62
N TRP A 85 7.90 18.19 5.25
CA TRP A 85 7.07 19.20 5.91
C TRP A 85 5.60 18.88 5.70
N MET A 86 4.72 19.58 6.42
CA MET A 86 3.27 19.43 6.27
C MET A 86 2.63 20.63 5.57
N HIS A 87 3.42 21.34 4.73
CA HIS A 87 2.94 22.48 3.95
C HIS A 87 1.73 22.09 3.11
N ASN A 88 0.65 22.86 3.14
CA ASN A 88 -0.59 22.59 2.43
C ASN A 88 -1.21 21.19 2.68
N THR A 89 -0.81 20.48 3.72
CA THR A 89 -1.31 19.14 4.07
C THR A 89 -2.32 19.26 5.21
N TYR A 90 -3.58 18.99 4.92
CA TYR A 90 -4.71 19.21 5.83
C TYR A 90 -4.90 18.12 6.89
N ILE A 91 -4.39 16.93 6.61
CA ILE A 91 -4.53 15.75 7.47
C ILE A 91 -3.23 15.50 8.23
N SER A 92 -3.33 15.04 9.48
CA SER A 92 -2.15 14.60 10.24
C SER A 92 -1.65 13.26 9.73
N LEU A 93 -0.34 13.11 9.60
CA LEU A 93 0.31 11.94 9.02
C LEU A 93 1.34 11.34 9.96
N ASP A 94 1.55 10.02 9.84
CA ASP A 94 2.76 9.36 10.30
C ASP A 94 3.70 9.16 9.11
N MET A 95 4.98 9.49 9.29
CA MET A 95 6.02 9.34 8.27
C MET A 95 6.98 8.23 8.69
N ILE A 96 7.10 7.20 7.86
CA ILE A 96 7.94 6.03 8.10
C ILE A 96 9.13 6.12 7.14
N PHE A 97 10.33 6.35 7.68
CA PHE A 97 11.57 6.51 6.93
C PHE A 97 12.25 5.17 6.74
N ILE A 98 12.59 4.80 5.48
CA ILE A 98 12.95 3.44 5.08
C ILE A 98 14.29 3.46 4.34
N ALA A 99 15.26 2.69 4.83
CA ALA A 99 16.54 2.46 4.18
C ALA A 99 16.40 1.61 2.90
N GLY A 100 17.44 1.54 2.08
CA GLY A 100 17.44 0.80 0.80
C GLY A 100 17.28 -0.71 0.96
N ASP A 101 17.64 -1.25 2.11
CA ASP A 101 17.42 -2.66 2.46
C ASP A 101 15.99 -2.95 2.96
N GLY A 102 15.11 -1.94 3.01
CA GLY A 102 13.74 -2.05 3.49
C GLY A 102 13.59 -1.89 5.01
N ARG A 103 14.66 -1.61 5.76
CA ARG A 103 14.58 -1.43 7.21
C ARG A 103 14.02 -0.05 7.55
N VAL A 104 13.05 -0.01 8.46
CA VAL A 104 12.57 1.23 9.07
C VAL A 104 13.68 1.82 9.94
N VAL A 105 14.10 3.05 9.66
CA VAL A 105 15.17 3.73 10.42
C VAL A 105 14.64 4.81 11.35
N ARG A 106 13.48 5.37 11.04
CA ARG A 106 12.80 6.37 11.87
C ARG A 106 11.31 6.35 11.61
N VAL A 107 10.53 6.71 12.62
CA VAL A 107 9.10 7.04 12.51
C VAL A 107 8.87 8.43 13.10
N ALA A 108 8.23 9.31 12.35
CA ALA A 108 7.72 10.59 12.87
C ALA A 108 6.20 10.47 12.95
N GLU A 109 5.68 10.35 14.17
CA GLU A 109 4.26 10.19 14.43
C GLU A 109 3.54 11.54 14.54
N ASN A 110 2.29 11.58 14.09
CA ASN A 110 1.36 12.68 14.26
C ASN A 110 1.92 14.03 13.78
N ALA A 111 2.53 14.04 12.59
CA ALA A 111 3.01 15.28 11.98
C ALA A 111 1.88 16.31 11.89
N LYS A 112 2.17 17.53 12.37
CA LYS A 112 1.18 18.59 12.52
C LYS A 112 0.72 19.12 11.17
N PRO A 113 -0.58 19.10 10.84
CA PRO A 113 -1.10 19.67 9.61
C PRO A 113 -0.70 21.13 9.42
N MET A 114 -0.50 21.54 8.17
CA MET A 114 -0.19 22.92 7.77
C MET A 114 1.08 23.50 8.41
N SER A 115 2.00 22.65 8.88
CA SER A 115 3.27 23.09 9.48
C SER A 115 4.37 23.15 8.44
N ASP A 116 5.13 24.24 8.44
CA ASP A 116 6.35 24.42 7.65
C ASP A 116 7.61 23.94 8.39
N GLU A 117 7.43 23.39 9.59
CA GLU A 117 8.54 22.79 10.35
C GLU A 117 9.10 21.56 9.61
N LEU A 118 10.43 21.54 9.48
CA LEU A 118 11.10 20.46 8.77
C LEU A 118 11.20 19.20 9.64
N ILE A 119 10.85 18.08 9.05
CA ILE A 119 10.92 16.74 9.64
C ILE A 119 12.04 15.98 8.93
N PRO A 120 13.28 15.98 9.46
CA PRO A 120 14.42 15.33 8.82
C PRO A 120 14.32 13.80 8.96
N SER A 121 14.82 13.06 7.98
CA SER A 121 14.97 11.60 8.08
C SER A 121 15.95 11.17 9.19
N GLY A 122 16.95 12.02 9.51
CA GLY A 122 18.01 11.74 10.48
C GLY A 122 19.06 10.74 9.98
N HIS A 123 18.75 9.98 8.96
CA HIS A 123 19.59 8.98 8.31
C HIS A 123 19.40 9.04 6.80
N PRO A 124 20.36 8.54 5.98
CA PRO A 124 20.10 8.26 4.57
C PRO A 124 18.96 7.27 4.44
N VAL A 125 18.00 7.56 3.56
CA VAL A 125 16.85 6.71 3.28
C VAL A 125 16.58 6.64 1.78
N ARG A 126 16.10 5.51 1.34
CA ARG A 126 15.66 5.30 -0.04
C ARG A 126 14.21 5.75 -0.24
N ALA A 127 13.38 5.54 0.77
CA ALA A 127 11.96 5.84 0.65
C ALA A 127 11.38 6.39 1.96
N VAL A 128 10.23 7.08 1.82
CA VAL A 128 9.39 7.49 2.95
C VAL A 128 7.96 7.06 2.64
N LEU A 129 7.30 6.40 3.59
CA LEU A 129 5.89 6.08 3.53
C LEU A 129 5.12 7.05 4.42
N GLU A 130 4.17 7.78 3.83
CA GLU A 130 3.19 8.58 4.56
C GLU A 130 1.88 7.80 4.68
N VAL A 131 1.35 7.74 5.89
CA VAL A 131 0.06 7.11 6.24
C VAL A 131 -0.72 8.02 7.18
N ILE A 132 -2.01 7.75 7.35
CA ILE A 132 -2.83 8.53 8.31
C ILE A 132 -2.26 8.42 9.73
N ALA A 133 -2.26 9.52 10.46
CA ALA A 133 -1.72 9.59 11.83
C ALA A 133 -2.34 8.55 12.76
N GLY A 134 -1.52 7.99 13.65
CA GLY A 134 -1.89 6.92 14.55
C GLY A 134 -1.69 5.51 14.00
N THR A 135 -1.41 5.38 12.71
CA THR A 135 -1.16 4.09 12.05
C THR A 135 0.07 3.39 12.63
N ALA A 136 1.16 4.14 12.82
CA ALA A 136 2.39 3.58 13.37
C ALA A 136 2.18 3.00 14.78
N ARG A 137 1.48 3.73 15.64
CA ARG A 137 1.13 3.26 16.99
C ARG A 137 0.19 2.05 16.95
N LYS A 138 -0.84 2.09 16.09
CA LYS A 138 -1.84 1.02 15.98
C LYS A 138 -1.21 -0.31 15.59
N PHE A 139 -0.28 -0.30 14.66
CA PHE A 139 0.38 -1.50 14.13
C PHE A 139 1.73 -1.79 14.78
N GLY A 140 2.16 -0.93 15.72
CA GLY A 140 3.43 -1.08 16.43
C GLY A 140 4.65 -0.92 15.53
N ILE A 141 4.54 -0.06 14.47
CA ILE A 141 5.64 0.19 13.54
C ILE A 141 6.72 0.99 14.22
N ALA A 142 7.95 0.48 14.22
CA ALA A 142 9.08 1.06 14.92
C ALA A 142 10.39 0.92 14.13
N PRO A 143 11.42 1.72 14.46
CA PRO A 143 12.76 1.49 13.92
C PRO A 143 13.24 0.04 14.15
N GLY A 144 13.77 -0.56 13.09
CA GLY A 144 14.18 -1.97 13.05
C GLY A 144 13.19 -2.89 12.35
N ASP A 145 11.93 -2.50 12.20
CA ASP A 145 10.95 -3.24 11.41
C ASP A 145 11.33 -3.26 9.93
N ARG A 146 10.71 -4.16 9.16
CA ARG A 146 11.06 -4.37 7.75
C ARG A 146 9.89 -4.13 6.83
N VAL A 147 10.12 -3.28 5.84
CA VAL A 147 9.20 -3.06 4.71
C VAL A 147 9.59 -3.99 3.56
N THR A 148 8.61 -4.66 2.97
CA THR A 148 8.76 -5.54 1.81
C THR A 148 7.82 -5.11 0.70
N GLY A 149 8.16 -5.45 -0.54
CA GLY A 149 7.42 -5.07 -1.73
C GLY A 149 8.33 -4.97 -2.94
N ALA A 150 7.78 -4.65 -4.10
CA ALA A 150 8.54 -4.60 -5.35
C ALA A 150 9.73 -3.62 -5.32
N PHE A 151 9.65 -2.57 -4.48
CA PHE A 151 10.67 -1.52 -4.36
C PHE A 151 11.88 -1.90 -3.51
N PHE A 152 11.71 -2.79 -2.54
CA PHE A 152 12.74 -3.10 -1.56
C PHE A 152 13.43 -4.44 -1.81
N GLY A 153 13.23 -5.05 -2.97
CA GLY A 153 13.72 -6.39 -3.27
C GLY A 153 13.00 -7.47 -2.43
N LYS A 154 13.01 -8.70 -2.88
CA LYS A 154 12.63 -9.84 -2.04
C LYS A 154 13.69 -9.93 -0.96
N GLY A 155 13.31 -9.69 0.30
CA GLY A 155 14.21 -9.73 1.44
C GLY A 155 15.15 -10.92 1.34
N GLY A 156 16.42 -10.63 1.06
CA GLY A 156 17.45 -11.64 1.00
C GLY A 156 17.61 -12.22 2.40
N GLY A 157 17.01 -13.38 2.62
CA GLY A 157 17.42 -14.24 3.73
C GLY A 157 18.87 -14.62 3.48
N ARG A 158 19.75 -14.21 4.36
CA ARG A 158 21.02 -14.85 4.67
C ARG A 158 20.99 -15.26 6.13
#